data_c27dc9cfcf0b0549ffebe8a004c58956
#
_entry.id   c27dc9cfcf0b0549ffebe8a004c58956
#
_cell.length_a   1.000
_cell.length_b   1.000
_cell.length_c   1.000
_cell.angle_alpha   90.00
_cell.angle_beta   90.00
_cell.angle_gamma   90.00
#
_symmetry.space_group_name_H-M   'P 1'
#
loop_
_entity.id
_entity.type
_entity.pdbx_description
1 polymer ?
#
loop_
_entity_poly.entity_id
_entity_poly.type
_entity_poly.pdbx_seq_one_letter_code
_entity_poly.pdbx_strand_id
1 'polypeptide(L)'
;MKFFTKKSFAFLMVILMMFALVACGGEKKEETSATGTTNANGELVVGVTSFADTLEPTEQYFSWVITRYGVGENLVRFDENGELEPSLAEEWKVSDDKLTWEFKIRDGVKFSNGNPLTAEAVKSSLDRTFRKSKRADGFFKPTSIVADGQTLKISTEKPVAILPQCLADPLFLIIDTSDNVEEYTTNAPICTGPYVFKEFVPTEYAIVERNENYWGGKPGLAKVTFKCINDQSTRALSLKSGEIGVAYNLKIENKADFEGQDDINIQELKSLRSTYAFMNQHGALGDLALRQALLRALDKKAYTENLLGGAATPGKAPIPPTLDFGFDKLVDENAYNPESSKEILAKAGYKDVDGDGFVEKPDGSKLELNFVIYTSREELKVYAQAAQANLKDVGINVNLKTVSYETLLDMRDSRNFDLLIWNVLAANTGDPEKYLYENWDSSSASNQAGYKNEKVDELLDKLNVEFNPEKRKDLAIEIQQLIMNDAATVFFGYETTFLYSNKKVQNLKMFPMDYYWLTKDVTVTE
;
A
#
# COMPACT_ATOMS: atom_id res chain seq x y z
N MET A 1 -19.19 -58.29 -42.58
CA MET A 1 -20.58 -57.86 -42.84
C MET A 1 -21.42 -58.17 -41.62
N LYS A 2 -21.77 -57.20 -40.84
CA LYS A 2 -22.96 -56.98 -40.04
C LYS A 2 -22.65 -55.89 -39.00
N PHE A 3 -23.40 -54.85 -39.08
CA PHE A 3 -23.43 -53.65 -38.25
C PHE A 3 -23.63 -53.98 -36.76
N PHE A 4 -22.71 -53.56 -35.88
CA PHE A 4 -22.99 -53.38 -34.47
C PHE A 4 -23.33 -51.91 -34.21
N THR A 5 -24.55 -51.67 -33.73
CA THR A 5 -25.11 -50.34 -33.57
C THR A 5 -24.53 -49.61 -32.34
N LYS A 6 -24.25 -48.33 -32.50
CA LYS A 6 -23.69 -47.40 -31.46
C LYS A 6 -24.43 -47.36 -30.10
N LYS A 7 -25.57 -48.03 -29.96
CA LYS A 7 -26.34 -48.06 -28.71
C LYS A 7 -25.91 -49.11 -27.70
N SER A 8 -25.19 -50.16 -28.14
CA SER A 8 -24.73 -51.22 -27.23
C SER A 8 -23.40 -50.86 -26.52
N PHE A 9 -22.66 -49.89 -27.02
CA PHE A 9 -21.40 -49.44 -26.41
C PHE A 9 -21.62 -48.43 -25.24
N ALA A 10 -22.69 -47.67 -25.28
CA ALA A 10 -23.05 -46.72 -24.24
C ALA A 10 -23.55 -47.40 -22.96
N PHE A 11 -24.19 -48.58 -23.08
CA PHE A 11 -24.72 -49.31 -21.94
C PHE A 11 -23.65 -50.10 -21.17
N LEU A 12 -22.60 -50.51 -21.87
CA LEU A 12 -21.46 -51.22 -21.23
C LEU A 12 -20.53 -50.29 -20.48
N MET A 13 -20.44 -49.00 -20.89
CA MET A 13 -19.65 -47.98 -20.21
C MET A 13 -20.29 -47.49 -18.91
N VAL A 14 -21.62 -47.47 -18.80
CA VAL A 14 -22.33 -47.08 -17.60
C VAL A 14 -22.27 -48.18 -16.51
N ILE A 15 -22.20 -49.43 -16.90
CA ILE A 15 -22.05 -50.54 -15.92
C ILE A 15 -20.59 -50.70 -15.45
N LEU A 16 -19.59 -50.33 -16.23
CA LEU A 16 -18.18 -50.31 -15.77
C LEU A 16 -17.86 -49.14 -14.83
N MET A 17 -18.61 -48.02 -14.89
CA MET A 17 -18.46 -46.92 -13.96
C MET A 17 -19.11 -47.14 -12.57
N MET A 18 -20.03 -48.12 -12.44
CA MET A 18 -20.65 -48.42 -11.16
C MET A 18 -19.89 -49.47 -10.32
N PHE A 19 -18.86 -50.15 -10.87
CA PHE A 19 -18.05 -51.12 -10.12
C PHE A 19 -16.67 -50.58 -9.69
N ALA A 20 -16.31 -49.34 -10.05
CA ALA A 20 -15.05 -48.69 -9.64
C ALA A 20 -15.14 -47.95 -8.29
N LEU A 21 -16.28 -48.02 -7.58
CA LEU A 21 -16.52 -47.25 -6.34
C LEU A 21 -16.46 -48.09 -5.04
N VAL A 22 -16.02 -49.37 -5.10
CA VAL A 22 -15.97 -50.23 -3.91
C VAL A 22 -14.64 -51.01 -3.81
N ALA A 23 -13.48 -50.38 -4.07
CA ALA A 23 -12.21 -50.97 -3.69
C ALA A 23 -11.11 -49.92 -3.61
N CYS A 24 -11.10 -49.12 -2.56
CA CYS A 24 -9.90 -48.56 -1.96
C CYS A 24 -10.26 -48.08 -0.54
N GLY A 25 -10.13 -49.01 0.41
CA GLY A 25 -9.94 -48.69 1.81
C GLY A 25 -8.55 -48.13 2.00
N GLY A 26 -8.41 -46.82 1.83
CA GLY A 26 -7.22 -46.05 2.17
C GLY A 26 -7.67 -44.96 3.13
N GLU A 27 -6.90 -44.79 4.20
CA GLU A 27 -7.07 -43.82 5.26
C GLU A 27 -7.66 -42.50 4.75
N LYS A 28 -8.77 -42.09 5.31
CA LYS A 28 -9.25 -40.71 5.18
C LYS A 28 -8.16 -39.79 5.73
N LYS A 29 -7.32 -39.25 4.84
CA LYS A 29 -6.84 -37.90 5.12
C LYS A 29 -8.11 -37.06 5.24
N GLU A 30 -8.42 -36.58 6.43
CA GLU A 30 -9.29 -35.44 6.60
C GLU A 30 -8.74 -34.33 5.71
N GLU A 31 -9.41 -34.08 4.61
CA GLU A 31 -9.32 -32.78 3.96
C GLU A 31 -9.82 -31.79 5.02
N THR A 32 -8.90 -31.16 5.71
CA THR A 32 -9.14 -29.94 6.46
C THR A 32 -9.50 -28.86 5.42
N SER A 33 -10.74 -28.93 4.90
CA SER A 33 -11.31 -27.77 4.25
C SER A 33 -11.35 -26.67 5.32
N ALA A 34 -10.65 -25.57 5.08
CA ALA A 34 -10.67 -24.38 5.93
C ALA A 34 -12.06 -23.71 5.86
N THR A 35 -13.12 -24.42 6.21
CA THR A 35 -14.48 -23.93 6.40
C THR A 35 -14.63 -23.49 7.86
N GLY A 36 -13.82 -22.50 8.26
CA GLY A 36 -14.08 -21.78 9.50
C GLY A 36 -15.26 -20.84 9.27
N THR A 37 -16.29 -20.94 10.08
CA THR A 37 -17.34 -19.93 10.16
C THR A 37 -17.01 -18.98 11.31
N THR A 38 -17.28 -17.70 11.15
CA THR A 38 -17.21 -16.73 12.25
C THR A 38 -18.20 -17.14 13.34
N ASN A 39 -17.73 -17.37 14.55
CA ASN A 39 -18.57 -17.86 15.65
C ASN A 39 -18.18 -17.28 17.02
N ALA A 40 -19.07 -17.44 18.01
CA ALA A 40 -18.89 -16.97 19.38
C ALA A 40 -17.74 -17.67 20.15
N ASN A 41 -17.14 -18.72 19.61
CA ASN A 41 -15.99 -19.40 20.25
C ASN A 41 -14.66 -18.64 20.05
N GLY A 42 -14.72 -17.39 19.54
CA GLY A 42 -13.54 -16.57 19.30
C GLY A 42 -12.83 -16.91 17.99
N GLU A 43 -13.54 -17.44 17.01
CA GLU A 43 -13.04 -17.66 15.66
C GLU A 43 -13.58 -16.63 14.69
N LEU A 44 -12.74 -16.14 13.79
CA LEU A 44 -13.07 -15.16 12.77
C LEU A 44 -12.52 -15.60 11.41
N VAL A 45 -13.34 -15.48 10.37
CA VAL A 45 -12.90 -15.64 8.98
C VAL A 45 -12.89 -14.27 8.31
N VAL A 46 -11.76 -13.91 7.72
CA VAL A 46 -11.52 -12.62 7.06
C VAL A 46 -11.26 -12.86 5.58
N GLY A 47 -12.07 -12.27 4.72
CA GLY A 47 -11.84 -12.27 3.27
C GLY A 47 -10.84 -11.20 2.86
N VAL A 48 -9.76 -11.61 2.21
CA VAL A 48 -8.68 -10.72 1.74
C VAL A 48 -8.36 -10.98 0.27
N THR A 49 -7.59 -10.10 -0.35
CA THR A 49 -6.92 -10.36 -1.62
C THR A 49 -5.58 -11.02 -1.36
N SER A 50 -5.11 -11.88 -2.27
CA SER A 50 -3.76 -12.46 -2.20
C SER A 50 -2.72 -11.34 -2.25
N PHE A 51 -1.70 -11.41 -1.37
CA PHE A 51 -0.69 -10.38 -1.27
C PHE A 51 0.75 -10.92 -1.16
N ALA A 52 0.96 -12.07 -0.51
CA ALA A 52 2.28 -12.63 -0.26
C ALA A 52 2.40 -14.06 -0.79
N ASP A 53 3.53 -14.35 -1.42
CA ASP A 53 3.89 -15.68 -1.88
C ASP A 53 4.76 -16.41 -0.85
N THR A 54 5.41 -15.66 0.05
CA THR A 54 6.25 -16.17 1.14
C THR A 54 6.01 -15.36 2.42
N LEU A 55 6.55 -15.83 3.53
CA LEU A 55 6.58 -15.10 4.81
C LEU A 55 7.97 -14.50 5.12
N GLU A 56 8.84 -14.36 4.11
CA GLU A 56 10.14 -13.69 4.28
C GLU A 56 9.92 -12.17 4.44
N PRO A 57 10.15 -11.59 5.63
CA PRO A 57 9.81 -10.20 5.91
C PRO A 57 10.68 -9.20 5.14
N THR A 58 11.85 -9.62 4.69
CA THR A 58 12.82 -8.75 4.00
C THR A 58 12.59 -8.68 2.48
N GLU A 59 11.71 -9.53 1.94
CA GLU A 59 11.34 -9.54 0.53
C GLU A 59 10.16 -8.61 0.24
N GLN A 60 10.26 -7.83 -0.82
CA GLN A 60 9.21 -6.94 -1.30
C GLN A 60 8.48 -6.21 -0.16
N TYR A 61 7.19 -6.48 0.02
CA TYR A 61 6.32 -5.95 1.07
C TYR A 61 5.67 -7.07 1.90
N PHE A 62 6.24 -8.27 1.93
CA PHE A 62 5.62 -9.42 2.59
C PHE A 62 5.57 -9.28 4.12
N SER A 63 6.46 -8.49 4.71
CA SER A 63 6.37 -8.06 6.12
C SER A 63 5.00 -7.45 6.49
N TRP A 64 4.32 -6.82 5.53
CA TRP A 64 3.00 -6.23 5.77
C TRP A 64 1.95 -7.29 6.12
N VAL A 65 2.00 -8.47 5.51
CA VAL A 65 1.08 -9.58 5.86
C VAL A 65 1.31 -10.02 7.29
N ILE A 66 2.58 -10.14 7.71
CA ILE A 66 2.96 -10.56 9.05
C ILE A 66 2.46 -9.57 10.10
N THR A 67 2.59 -8.27 9.85
CA THR A 67 2.11 -7.21 10.74
C THR A 67 0.59 -7.08 10.71
N ARG A 68 -0.04 -7.08 9.51
CA ARG A 68 -1.50 -6.99 9.34
C ARG A 68 -2.24 -8.11 10.05
N TYR A 69 -1.67 -9.31 10.05
CA TYR A 69 -2.28 -10.48 10.69
C TYR A 69 -1.97 -10.57 12.19
N GLY A 70 -1.40 -9.51 12.76
CA GLY A 70 -1.14 -9.40 14.20
C GLY A 70 -0.03 -10.31 14.71
N VAL A 71 0.89 -10.73 13.84
CA VAL A 71 2.00 -11.61 14.23
C VAL A 71 3.27 -10.81 14.50
N GLY A 72 3.61 -9.86 13.63
CA GLY A 72 4.80 -9.02 13.75
C GLY A 72 4.53 -7.73 14.51
N GLU A 73 5.50 -7.30 15.33
CA GLU A 73 5.53 -6.00 15.99
C GLU A 73 6.85 -5.30 15.73
N ASN A 74 6.80 -3.97 15.76
CA ASN A 74 7.94 -3.07 15.57
C ASN A 74 8.37 -2.42 16.90
N LEU A 75 9.50 -1.72 16.93
CA LEU A 75 9.94 -0.97 18.11
C LEU A 75 8.94 0.11 18.49
N VAL A 76 8.39 0.77 17.51
CA VAL A 76 7.38 1.82 17.60
C VAL A 76 6.28 1.53 16.59
N ARG A 77 5.10 2.12 16.76
CA ARG A 77 3.97 1.91 15.86
C ARG A 77 3.19 3.21 15.66
N PHE A 78 2.30 3.24 14.68
CA PHE A 78 1.36 4.33 14.50
C PHE A 78 0.02 4.01 15.18
N ASP A 79 -0.57 5.00 15.78
CA ASP A 79 -1.93 4.95 16.31
C ASP A 79 -3.00 5.14 15.20
N GLU A 80 -4.27 5.22 15.59
CA GLU A 80 -5.40 5.44 14.68
C GLU A 80 -5.45 6.84 14.05
N ASN A 81 -4.63 7.79 14.53
CA ASN A 81 -4.48 9.14 13.97
C ASN A 81 -3.24 9.25 13.06
N GLY A 82 -2.41 8.19 12.99
CA GLY A 82 -1.13 8.21 12.27
C GLY A 82 0.02 8.80 13.10
N GLU A 83 -0.19 9.02 14.41
CA GLU A 83 0.84 9.48 15.33
C GLU A 83 1.70 8.33 15.85
N LEU A 84 2.98 8.60 16.08
CA LEU A 84 3.92 7.57 16.53
C LEU A 84 3.74 7.30 18.02
N GLU A 85 3.56 6.02 18.38
CA GLU A 85 3.42 5.59 19.77
C GLU A 85 4.40 4.46 20.14
N PRO A 86 4.70 4.28 21.46
CA PRO A 86 5.51 3.16 21.95
C PRO A 86 4.91 1.79 21.61
N SER A 87 5.81 0.83 21.26
CA SER A 87 5.47 -0.59 21.09
C SER A 87 6.49 -1.45 21.84
N LEU A 88 7.39 -2.15 21.14
CA LEU A 88 8.47 -2.93 21.77
C LEU A 88 9.55 -2.04 22.42
N ALA A 89 9.67 -0.78 22.02
CA ALA A 89 10.39 0.26 22.75
C ALA A 89 9.41 1.08 23.57
N GLU A 90 9.74 1.37 24.84
CA GLU A 90 8.93 2.18 25.76
C GLU A 90 9.12 3.68 25.52
N GLU A 91 10.34 4.07 25.20
CA GLU A 91 10.75 5.46 24.96
C GLU A 91 11.96 5.49 24.01
N TRP A 92 12.16 6.64 23.37
CA TRP A 92 13.33 6.89 22.54
C TRP A 92 13.75 8.35 22.63
N LYS A 93 15.03 8.59 22.38
CA LYS A 93 15.62 9.92 22.34
C LYS A 93 16.78 9.97 21.37
N VAL A 94 17.10 11.17 20.89
CA VAL A 94 18.26 11.43 20.06
C VAL A 94 19.36 12.10 20.87
N SER A 95 20.62 11.78 20.59
CA SER A 95 21.80 12.43 21.15
C SER A 95 21.89 13.93 20.80
N ASP A 96 22.69 14.71 21.54
CA ASP A 96 22.81 16.14 21.30
C ASP A 96 23.36 16.48 19.91
N ASP A 97 24.28 15.63 19.38
CA ASP A 97 24.83 15.75 18.02
C ASP A 97 23.89 15.26 16.92
N LYS A 98 22.71 14.72 17.28
CA LYS A 98 21.67 14.20 16.38
C LYS A 98 22.09 12.98 15.53
N LEU A 99 23.19 12.32 15.87
CA LEU A 99 23.71 11.19 15.11
C LEU A 99 23.35 9.82 15.69
N THR A 100 22.91 9.76 16.95
CA THR A 100 22.58 8.49 17.62
C THR A 100 21.20 8.55 18.24
N TRP A 101 20.33 7.62 17.85
CA TRP A 101 19.06 7.37 18.50
C TRP A 101 19.21 6.25 19.53
N GLU A 102 18.67 6.46 20.73
CA GLU A 102 18.58 5.47 21.80
C GLU A 102 17.14 5.03 21.99
N PHE A 103 16.90 3.72 22.01
CA PHE A 103 15.58 3.10 22.25
C PHE A 103 15.68 2.23 23.50
N LYS A 104 14.79 2.45 24.46
CA LYS A 104 14.66 1.60 25.64
C LYS A 104 13.70 0.46 25.32
N ILE A 105 14.23 -0.75 25.24
CA ILE A 105 13.45 -1.95 24.94
C ILE A 105 12.63 -2.34 26.15
N ARG A 106 11.36 -2.68 25.94
CA ARG A 106 10.39 -3.04 26.98
C ARG A 106 10.83 -4.32 27.70
N ASP A 107 10.83 -4.25 29.02
CA ASP A 107 11.15 -5.40 29.88
C ASP A 107 10.00 -6.43 29.89
N GLY A 108 10.34 -7.71 30.04
CA GLY A 108 9.38 -8.80 30.23
C GLY A 108 8.66 -9.27 28.96
N VAL A 109 8.90 -8.65 27.81
CA VAL A 109 8.38 -9.12 26.52
C VAL A 109 9.05 -10.42 26.12
N LYS A 110 8.26 -11.33 25.53
CA LYS A 110 8.74 -12.61 25.01
C LYS A 110 8.28 -12.79 23.57
N PHE A 111 9.12 -13.41 22.78
CA PHE A 111 8.71 -14.00 21.50
C PHE A 111 7.72 -15.16 21.73
N SER A 112 6.98 -15.53 20.70
CA SER A 112 5.96 -16.57 20.77
C SER A 112 6.51 -17.96 21.18
N ASN A 113 7.79 -18.23 20.95
CA ASN A 113 8.50 -19.43 21.42
C ASN A 113 8.93 -19.37 22.90
N GLY A 114 8.71 -18.23 23.59
CA GLY A 114 9.07 -18.02 24.98
C GLY A 114 10.44 -17.39 25.21
N ASN A 115 11.27 -17.20 24.20
CA ASN A 115 12.54 -16.51 24.31
C ASN A 115 12.33 -15.03 24.71
N PRO A 116 13.18 -14.45 25.57
CA PRO A 116 13.02 -13.07 25.99
C PRO A 116 13.40 -12.10 24.85
N LEU A 117 12.62 -11.01 24.72
CA LEU A 117 13.00 -9.86 23.91
C LEU A 117 14.07 -9.05 24.66
N THR A 118 15.25 -8.92 24.09
CA THR A 118 16.36 -8.12 24.61
C THR A 118 16.85 -7.14 23.53
N ALA A 119 17.58 -6.09 23.92
CA ALA A 119 18.19 -5.21 22.94
C ALA A 119 19.13 -5.96 21.98
N GLU A 120 19.79 -7.04 22.43
CA GLU A 120 20.63 -7.88 21.56
C GLU A 120 19.78 -8.66 20.53
N ALA A 121 18.62 -9.19 20.94
CA ALA A 121 17.71 -9.85 20.02
C ALA A 121 17.17 -8.87 18.97
N VAL A 122 16.80 -7.64 19.39
CA VAL A 122 16.39 -6.56 18.48
C VAL A 122 17.50 -6.20 17.50
N LYS A 123 18.73 -6.01 18.00
CA LYS A 123 19.90 -5.76 17.17
C LYS A 123 20.09 -6.85 16.12
N SER A 124 20.06 -8.12 16.52
CA SER A 124 20.21 -9.26 15.61
C SER A 124 19.14 -9.30 14.52
N SER A 125 17.90 -8.98 14.87
CA SER A 125 16.79 -8.84 13.92
C SER A 125 17.03 -7.73 12.91
N LEU A 126 17.43 -6.53 13.37
CA LEU A 126 17.72 -5.40 12.50
C LEU A 126 18.95 -5.66 11.61
N ASP A 127 20.02 -6.24 12.16
CA ASP A 127 21.21 -6.64 11.39
C ASP A 127 20.84 -7.59 10.24
N ARG A 128 19.92 -8.55 10.50
CA ARG A 128 19.40 -9.42 9.46
C ARG A 128 18.63 -8.63 8.40
N THR A 129 17.77 -7.70 8.81
CA THR A 129 16.99 -6.86 7.91
C THR A 129 17.90 -6.04 6.98
N PHE A 130 18.90 -5.35 7.51
CA PHE A 130 19.86 -4.58 6.69
C PHE A 130 20.75 -5.45 5.80
N ARG A 131 21.08 -6.67 6.23
CA ARG A 131 21.85 -7.61 5.40
C ARG A 131 21.07 -8.14 4.21
N LYS A 132 19.77 -8.43 4.38
CA LYS A 132 18.94 -9.14 3.38
C LYS A 132 18.09 -8.23 2.51
N SER A 133 17.56 -7.16 3.05
CA SER A 133 16.62 -6.31 2.33
C SER A 133 17.32 -5.31 1.42
N LYS A 134 16.92 -5.29 0.15
CA LYS A 134 17.33 -4.25 -0.80
C LYS A 134 16.68 -2.89 -0.53
N ARG A 135 15.65 -2.84 0.35
CA ARG A 135 14.86 -1.64 0.64
C ARG A 135 15.33 -0.91 1.90
N ALA A 136 15.99 -1.62 2.84
CA ALA A 136 16.29 -1.11 4.17
C ALA A 136 17.17 0.17 4.13
N ASP A 137 18.22 0.18 3.32
CA ASP A 137 19.12 1.34 3.16
C ASP A 137 18.39 2.59 2.61
N GLY A 138 17.24 2.42 1.92
CA GLY A 138 16.41 3.52 1.44
C GLY A 138 15.60 4.20 2.55
N PHE A 139 15.51 3.63 3.75
CA PHE A 139 14.90 4.29 4.91
C PHE A 139 15.95 5.08 5.71
N PHE A 140 17.02 4.43 6.09
CA PHE A 140 18.21 5.02 6.70
C PHE A 140 19.36 4.02 6.62
N LYS A 141 20.59 4.49 6.77
CA LYS A 141 21.78 3.65 6.74
C LYS A 141 22.51 3.74 8.08
N PRO A 142 22.45 2.69 8.92
CA PRO A 142 23.17 2.71 10.19
C PRO A 142 24.67 2.59 9.96
N THR A 143 25.46 3.37 10.69
CA THR A 143 26.91 3.17 10.83
C THR A 143 27.21 2.17 11.95
N SER A 144 26.34 2.08 12.95
CA SER A 144 26.39 1.06 13.98
C SER A 144 25.02 0.82 14.62
N ILE A 145 24.79 -0.42 15.05
CA ILE A 145 23.68 -0.82 15.92
C ILE A 145 24.31 -1.52 17.12
N VAL A 146 24.09 -1.01 18.32
CA VAL A 146 24.71 -1.49 19.55
C VAL A 146 23.65 -1.75 20.62
N ALA A 147 23.69 -2.92 21.25
CA ALA A 147 22.89 -3.25 22.42
C ALA A 147 23.71 -3.02 23.70
N ASP A 148 23.12 -2.33 24.68
CA ASP A 148 23.71 -2.04 25.98
C ASP A 148 22.64 -2.25 27.07
N GLY A 149 22.61 -3.44 27.66
CA GLY A 149 21.50 -3.88 28.54
C GLY A 149 20.19 -3.99 27.78
N GLN A 150 19.18 -3.20 28.17
CA GLN A 150 17.90 -3.08 27.46
C GLN A 150 17.83 -1.81 26.58
N THR A 151 18.96 -1.16 26.31
CA THR A 151 19.02 0.00 25.43
C THR A 151 19.61 -0.39 24.08
N LEU A 152 18.90 -0.06 23.01
CA LEU A 152 19.41 -0.17 21.64
C LEU A 152 19.86 1.21 21.18
N LYS A 153 21.07 1.31 20.63
CA LYS A 153 21.64 2.53 20.05
C LYS A 153 21.83 2.35 18.56
N ILE A 154 21.27 3.23 17.76
CA ILE A 154 21.42 3.26 16.30
C ILE A 154 22.08 4.56 15.90
N SER A 155 23.29 4.47 15.32
CA SER A 155 24.04 5.64 14.86
C SER A 155 24.03 5.72 13.34
N THR A 156 24.04 6.93 12.81
CA THR A 156 24.05 7.24 11.36
C THR A 156 25.16 8.24 11.05
N GLU A 157 25.61 8.30 9.80
CA GLU A 157 26.65 9.25 9.36
C GLU A 157 26.14 10.70 9.37
N LYS A 158 24.84 10.88 9.06
CA LYS A 158 24.16 12.18 9.06
C LYS A 158 22.93 12.10 9.97
N PRO A 159 22.42 13.22 10.49
CA PRO A 159 21.17 13.22 11.23
C PRO A 159 20.02 12.64 10.39
N VAL A 160 19.22 11.78 11.00
CA VAL A 160 17.97 11.24 10.42
C VAL A 160 16.84 11.55 11.40
N ALA A 161 16.12 12.62 11.14
CA ALA A 161 15.10 13.12 12.06
C ALA A 161 13.93 12.14 12.25
N ILE A 162 13.58 11.42 11.20
CA ILE A 162 12.45 10.47 11.15
C ILE A 162 12.85 9.01 11.38
N LEU A 163 14.01 8.73 11.96
CA LEU A 163 14.47 7.35 12.18
C LEU A 163 13.46 6.51 13.00
N PRO A 164 12.85 7.04 14.09
CA PRO A 164 11.80 6.29 14.79
C PRO A 164 10.61 5.94 13.88
N GLN A 165 10.15 6.88 13.06
CA GLN A 165 9.08 6.66 12.09
C GLN A 165 9.46 5.61 11.05
N CYS A 166 10.71 5.60 10.57
CA CYS A 166 11.22 4.56 9.68
C CYS A 166 11.12 3.17 10.33
N LEU A 167 11.42 3.06 11.63
CA LEU A 167 11.34 1.80 12.38
C LEU A 167 9.90 1.31 12.61
N ALA A 168 8.88 2.13 12.34
CA ALA A 168 7.48 1.71 12.37
C ALA A 168 7.04 1.02 11.07
N ASP A 169 7.80 1.14 9.94
CA ASP A 169 7.49 0.38 8.72
C ASP A 169 7.61 -1.13 8.99
N PRO A 170 6.66 -1.94 8.53
CA PRO A 170 6.67 -3.40 8.72
C PRO A 170 7.97 -4.10 8.30
N LEU A 171 8.77 -3.50 7.41
CA LEU A 171 10.08 -4.02 7.05
C LEU A 171 10.99 -4.24 8.27
N PHE A 172 10.85 -3.40 9.29
CA PHE A 172 11.66 -3.43 10.52
C PHE A 172 10.95 -4.13 11.68
N LEU A 173 9.96 -5.01 11.38
CA LEU A 173 9.37 -5.86 12.42
C LEU A 173 10.45 -6.73 13.09
N ILE A 174 10.28 -6.99 14.37
CA ILE A 174 11.27 -7.71 15.16
C ILE A 174 10.95 -9.21 15.17
N ILE A 175 11.94 -10.00 14.76
CA ILE A 175 11.87 -11.47 14.76
C ILE A 175 12.94 -12.07 15.68
N ASP A 176 12.67 -13.25 16.22
CA ASP A 176 13.68 -14.06 16.89
C ASP A 176 14.57 -14.73 15.82
N THR A 177 15.84 -14.39 15.82
CA THR A 177 16.82 -14.93 14.86
C THR A 177 17.59 -16.13 15.42
N SER A 178 17.26 -16.61 16.63
CA SER A 178 17.97 -17.72 17.31
C SER A 178 17.75 -19.08 16.63
N ASP A 179 16.70 -19.20 15.81
CA ASP A 179 16.43 -20.39 14.99
C ASP A 179 17.37 -20.53 13.78
N ASN A 180 18.14 -19.46 13.46
CA ASN A 180 19.04 -19.38 12.31
C ASN A 180 18.37 -19.70 10.95
N VAL A 181 17.06 -19.42 10.80
CA VAL A 181 16.33 -19.59 9.55
C VAL A 181 16.77 -18.52 8.56
N GLU A 182 17.34 -18.95 7.45
CA GLU A 182 17.85 -18.01 6.44
C GLU A 182 16.69 -17.42 5.60
N GLU A 183 15.69 -18.22 5.25
CA GLU A 183 14.52 -17.78 4.50
C GLU A 183 13.23 -18.37 5.07
N TYR A 184 12.22 -17.53 5.21
CA TYR A 184 10.87 -17.90 5.64
C TYR A 184 9.95 -18.03 4.41
N THR A 185 9.72 -19.25 3.95
CA THR A 185 8.79 -19.53 2.84
C THR A 185 7.36 -19.70 3.36
N THR A 186 6.99 -20.92 3.76
CA THR A 186 5.71 -21.22 4.41
C THR A 186 5.83 -21.29 5.92
N ASN A 187 7.05 -21.48 6.45
CA ASN A 187 7.32 -21.34 7.90
C ASN A 187 7.34 -19.84 8.23
N ALA A 188 6.62 -19.47 9.25
CA ALA A 188 6.56 -18.07 9.69
C ALA A 188 7.72 -17.72 10.61
N PRO A 189 8.17 -16.45 10.58
CA PRO A 189 9.12 -15.94 11.56
C PRO A 189 8.49 -15.93 12.95
N ILE A 190 9.32 -16.17 13.96
CA ILE A 190 8.94 -16.11 15.38
C ILE A 190 8.95 -14.64 15.80
N CYS A 191 7.78 -14.12 16.18
CA CYS A 191 7.58 -12.71 16.52
C CYS A 191 6.95 -12.56 17.91
N THR A 192 6.68 -11.31 18.32
CA THR A 192 6.17 -10.94 19.64
C THR A 192 4.67 -10.68 19.67
N GLY A 193 4.01 -10.62 18.52
CA GLY A 193 2.64 -10.13 18.37
C GLY A 193 1.56 -10.95 19.05
N PRO A 194 0.31 -10.44 19.07
CA PRO A 194 -0.85 -11.09 19.74
C PRO A 194 -1.26 -12.43 19.11
N TYR A 195 -0.81 -12.72 17.88
CA TYR A 195 -1.12 -13.96 17.18
C TYR A 195 0.15 -14.63 16.64
N VAL A 196 0.04 -15.91 16.32
CA VAL A 196 1.11 -16.76 15.77
C VAL A 196 0.57 -17.49 14.54
N PHE A 197 1.32 -17.53 13.45
CA PHE A 197 0.94 -18.36 12.30
C PHE A 197 0.88 -19.82 12.68
N LYS A 198 -0.23 -20.44 12.36
CA LYS A 198 -0.43 -21.89 12.43
C LYS A 198 -0.21 -22.53 11.08
N GLU A 199 -0.69 -21.89 10.03
CA GLU A 199 -0.61 -22.39 8.67
C GLU A 199 -0.60 -21.21 7.68
N PHE A 200 0.18 -21.35 6.62
CA PHE A 200 0.21 -20.41 5.52
C PHE A 200 0.28 -21.16 4.20
N VAL A 201 -0.75 -21.01 3.38
CA VAL A 201 -0.80 -21.54 2.02
C VAL A 201 -0.83 -20.34 1.07
N PRO A 202 0.27 -20.07 0.36
CA PRO A 202 0.36 -18.92 -0.54
C PRO A 202 -0.84 -18.82 -1.48
N THR A 203 -1.39 -17.62 -1.65
CA THR A 203 -2.52 -17.30 -2.52
C THR A 203 -3.87 -17.95 -2.15
N GLU A 204 -3.92 -18.80 -1.12
CA GLU A 204 -5.14 -19.48 -0.70
C GLU A 204 -5.63 -18.99 0.66
N TYR A 205 -4.87 -19.22 1.73
CA TYR A 205 -5.24 -18.78 3.08
C TYR A 205 -4.06 -18.72 4.05
N ALA A 206 -4.29 -18.02 5.15
CA ALA A 206 -3.45 -18.06 6.34
C ALA A 206 -4.30 -18.28 7.59
N ILE A 207 -3.80 -19.10 8.52
CA ILE A 207 -4.40 -19.31 9.83
C ILE A 207 -3.46 -18.79 10.90
N VAL A 208 -3.97 -17.91 11.75
CA VAL A 208 -3.27 -17.47 12.95
C VAL A 208 -4.06 -17.86 14.20
N GLU A 209 -3.34 -18.25 15.25
CA GLU A 209 -3.89 -18.58 16.55
C GLU A 209 -3.37 -17.62 17.60
N ARG A 210 -4.08 -17.47 18.70
CA ARG A 210 -3.72 -16.61 19.83
C ARG A 210 -2.32 -16.94 20.35
N ASN A 211 -1.52 -15.92 20.57
CA ASN A 211 -0.28 -16.02 21.33
C ASN A 211 -0.60 -15.97 22.84
N GLU A 212 -0.56 -17.11 23.50
CA GLU A 212 -0.85 -17.20 24.94
C GLU A 212 0.20 -16.48 25.81
N ASN A 213 1.37 -16.18 25.25
CA ASN A 213 2.46 -15.46 25.92
C ASN A 213 2.50 -13.96 25.57
N TYR A 214 1.44 -13.43 24.94
CA TYR A 214 1.43 -12.05 24.49
C TYR A 214 1.56 -11.06 25.66
N TRP A 215 2.54 -10.19 25.58
CA TRP A 215 2.88 -9.23 26.62
C TRP A 215 1.79 -8.15 26.85
N GLY A 216 1.03 -7.80 25.82
CA GLY A 216 -0.03 -6.80 25.85
C GLY A 216 -1.36 -7.30 26.44
N GLY A 217 -1.40 -8.48 27.05
CA GLY A 217 -2.58 -9.13 27.60
C GLY A 217 -3.24 -10.11 26.64
N LYS A 218 -4.26 -10.82 27.11
CA LYS A 218 -4.90 -11.91 26.35
C LYS A 218 -5.64 -11.39 25.11
N PRO A 219 -5.27 -11.81 23.88
CA PRO A 219 -6.00 -11.46 22.67
C PRO A 219 -7.45 -11.99 22.66
N GLY A 220 -8.37 -11.21 22.09
CA GLY A 220 -9.80 -11.51 22.12
C GLY A 220 -10.23 -12.74 21.33
N LEU A 221 -9.57 -12.98 20.17
CA LEU A 221 -9.88 -14.12 19.32
C LEU A 221 -8.96 -15.31 19.64
N ALA A 222 -9.49 -16.52 19.51
CA ALA A 222 -8.70 -17.74 19.63
C ALA A 222 -7.99 -18.10 18.32
N LYS A 223 -8.68 -17.85 17.20
CA LYS A 223 -8.21 -18.21 15.85
C LYS A 223 -8.76 -17.24 14.80
N VAL A 224 -7.94 -16.89 13.83
CA VAL A 224 -8.38 -16.13 12.66
C VAL A 224 -7.91 -16.83 11.38
N THR A 225 -8.82 -16.99 10.43
CA THR A 225 -8.53 -17.49 9.09
C THR A 225 -8.63 -16.36 8.08
N PHE A 226 -7.52 -15.98 7.48
CA PHE A 226 -7.49 -15.05 6.34
C PHE A 226 -7.63 -15.84 5.05
N LYS A 227 -8.78 -15.73 4.38
CA LYS A 227 -9.12 -16.46 3.17
C LYS A 227 -8.91 -15.57 1.96
N CYS A 228 -8.07 -15.99 1.00
CA CYS A 228 -7.82 -15.25 -0.23
C CYS A 228 -9.02 -15.42 -1.18
N ILE A 229 -9.79 -14.35 -1.35
CA ILE A 229 -10.93 -14.28 -2.27
C ILE A 229 -10.67 -13.07 -3.18
N ASN A 230 -9.97 -13.31 -4.29
CA ASN A 230 -9.51 -12.22 -5.17
C ASN A 230 -10.67 -11.53 -5.90
N ASP A 231 -11.69 -12.29 -6.33
CA ASP A 231 -12.88 -11.71 -6.93
C ASP A 231 -13.70 -10.95 -5.88
N GLN A 232 -13.94 -9.69 -6.14
CA GLN A 232 -14.58 -8.76 -5.23
C GLN A 232 -16.07 -9.07 -5.01
N SER A 233 -16.76 -9.48 -6.06
CA SER A 233 -18.18 -9.82 -5.97
C SER A 233 -18.36 -11.10 -5.15
N THR A 234 -17.49 -12.08 -5.34
CA THR A 234 -17.46 -13.31 -4.52
C THR A 234 -17.17 -12.97 -3.06
N ARG A 235 -16.23 -12.06 -2.79
CA ARG A 235 -15.90 -11.62 -1.42
C ARG A 235 -17.07 -10.90 -0.75
N ALA A 236 -17.79 -10.05 -1.49
CA ALA A 236 -19.00 -9.39 -1.00
C ALA A 236 -20.12 -10.41 -0.70
N LEU A 237 -20.34 -11.38 -1.58
CA LEU A 237 -21.33 -12.45 -1.37
C LEU A 237 -20.97 -13.35 -0.17
N SER A 238 -19.68 -13.67 0.03
CA SER A 238 -19.21 -14.45 1.19
C SER A 238 -19.46 -13.70 2.51
N LEU A 239 -19.31 -12.37 2.53
CA LEU A 239 -19.68 -11.57 3.71
C LEU A 239 -21.21 -11.61 3.93
N LYS A 240 -21.99 -11.42 2.87
CA LYS A 240 -23.45 -11.41 2.92
C LYS A 240 -24.05 -12.74 3.39
N SER A 241 -23.43 -13.86 3.01
CA SER A 241 -23.84 -15.20 3.44
C SER A 241 -23.37 -15.57 4.86
N GLY A 242 -22.47 -14.77 5.46
CA GLY A 242 -21.85 -15.08 6.75
C GLY A 242 -20.70 -16.10 6.68
N GLU A 243 -20.25 -16.50 5.48
CA GLU A 243 -19.07 -17.34 5.29
C GLU A 243 -17.80 -16.67 5.80
N ILE A 244 -17.71 -15.35 5.65
CA ILE A 244 -16.68 -14.50 6.25
C ILE A 244 -17.33 -13.46 7.14
N GLY A 245 -16.63 -13.06 8.20
CA GLY A 245 -17.11 -12.01 9.12
C GLY A 245 -16.56 -10.62 8.78
N VAL A 246 -15.52 -10.54 7.97
CA VAL A 246 -14.87 -9.29 7.55
C VAL A 246 -14.46 -9.40 6.08
N ALA A 247 -14.66 -8.35 5.32
CA ALA A 247 -14.17 -8.22 3.95
C ALA A 247 -13.32 -6.96 3.80
N TYR A 248 -12.04 -7.13 3.48
CA TYR A 248 -11.13 -6.05 3.11
C TYR A 248 -11.21 -5.75 1.61
N ASN A 249 -10.94 -4.50 1.24
CA ASN A 249 -10.82 -4.04 -0.15
C ASN A 249 -12.07 -4.30 -1.01
N LEU A 250 -13.27 -4.15 -0.43
CA LEU A 250 -14.47 -3.96 -1.22
C LEU A 250 -14.54 -2.51 -1.66
N LYS A 251 -15.13 -2.27 -2.83
CA LYS A 251 -15.29 -0.93 -3.38
C LYS A 251 -16.56 -0.26 -2.83
N ILE A 252 -16.64 1.07 -3.09
CA ILE A 252 -17.80 1.84 -2.72
C ILE A 252 -19.08 1.35 -3.41
N GLU A 253 -19.00 0.86 -4.65
CA GLU A 253 -20.13 0.32 -5.40
C GLU A 253 -20.78 -0.85 -4.67
N ASN A 254 -20.00 -1.64 -3.92
CA ASN A 254 -20.55 -2.72 -3.09
C ASN A 254 -21.38 -2.21 -1.91
N LYS A 255 -21.33 -0.90 -1.57
CA LYS A 255 -22.17 -0.35 -0.52
C LYS A 255 -23.66 -0.57 -0.78
N ALA A 256 -24.07 -0.45 -2.04
CA ALA A 256 -25.45 -0.74 -2.45
C ALA A 256 -25.85 -2.22 -2.23
N ASP A 257 -24.91 -3.16 -2.29
CA ASP A 257 -25.17 -4.58 -2.05
C ASP A 257 -25.59 -4.86 -0.60
N PHE A 258 -25.24 -3.95 0.31
CA PHE A 258 -25.47 -4.04 1.76
C PHE A 258 -26.57 -3.08 2.26
N GLU A 259 -27.24 -2.35 1.37
CA GLU A 259 -28.38 -1.51 1.74
C GLU A 259 -29.50 -2.37 2.34
N GLY A 260 -30.01 -1.96 3.52
CA GLY A 260 -31.02 -2.69 4.26
C GLY A 260 -30.51 -3.94 5.00
N GLN A 261 -29.20 -4.17 5.07
CA GLN A 261 -28.60 -5.21 5.92
C GLN A 261 -28.13 -4.60 7.23
N ASP A 262 -28.98 -4.68 8.25
CA ASP A 262 -28.71 -4.09 9.56
C ASP A 262 -27.59 -4.80 10.34
N ASP A 263 -27.12 -5.96 9.88
CA ASP A 263 -26.08 -6.76 10.52
C ASP A 263 -24.66 -6.49 9.98
N ILE A 264 -24.53 -5.63 8.96
CA ILE A 264 -23.23 -5.22 8.41
C ILE A 264 -22.87 -3.82 8.88
N ASN A 265 -21.60 -3.65 9.26
CA ASN A 265 -20.96 -2.38 9.56
C ASN A 265 -20.00 -2.02 8.42
N ILE A 266 -20.07 -0.79 7.93
CA ILE A 266 -19.18 -0.25 6.90
C ILE A 266 -18.38 0.88 7.53
N GLN A 267 -17.07 0.70 7.62
CA GLN A 267 -16.13 1.75 8.04
C GLN A 267 -15.49 2.37 6.82
N GLU A 268 -15.33 3.68 6.83
CA GLU A 268 -14.68 4.47 5.78
C GLU A 268 -13.48 5.19 6.39
N LEU A 269 -12.33 5.10 5.73
CA LEU A 269 -11.12 5.81 6.14
C LEU A 269 -10.52 6.51 4.92
N LYS A 270 -10.33 7.82 5.01
CA LYS A 270 -9.46 8.55 4.08
C LYS A 270 -8.03 8.09 4.30
N SER A 271 -7.52 7.32 3.36
CA SER A 271 -6.21 6.71 3.50
C SER A 271 -5.07 7.65 3.07
N LEU A 272 -3.85 7.23 3.29
CA LEU A 272 -2.66 7.89 2.74
C LEU A 272 -2.38 7.49 1.30
N ARG A 273 -3.24 6.67 0.68
CA ARG A 273 -3.05 6.18 -0.68
C ARG A 273 -3.38 7.28 -1.68
N SER A 274 -2.37 7.62 -2.48
CA SER A 274 -2.44 8.64 -3.50
C SER A 274 -2.29 8.03 -4.89
N THR A 275 -3.20 8.43 -5.81
CA THR A 275 -3.08 8.14 -7.24
C THR A 275 -2.63 9.39 -7.97
N TYR A 276 -1.49 9.29 -8.63
CA TYR A 276 -0.91 10.37 -9.42
C TYR A 276 -0.24 9.84 -10.70
N ALA A 277 0.12 10.73 -11.63
CA ALA A 277 0.92 10.35 -12.78
C ALA A 277 2.19 11.21 -12.86
N PHE A 278 3.32 10.52 -13.01
CA PHE A 278 4.56 11.15 -13.41
C PHE A 278 4.41 11.77 -14.81
N MET A 279 4.95 12.95 -15.01
CA MET A 279 5.09 13.62 -16.29
C MET A 279 6.57 13.58 -16.68
N ASN A 280 6.93 12.82 -17.71
CA ASN A 280 8.32 12.67 -18.14
C ASN A 280 8.84 13.99 -18.78
N GLN A 281 9.65 14.70 -18.02
CA GLN A 281 10.18 16.01 -18.43
C GLN A 281 11.38 15.93 -19.39
N HIS A 282 11.84 14.72 -19.73
CA HIS A 282 12.87 14.51 -20.74
C HIS A 282 12.31 14.55 -22.19
N GLY A 283 10.97 14.49 -22.36
CA GLY A 283 10.26 14.51 -23.63
C GLY A 283 9.46 15.80 -23.85
N ALA A 284 8.30 15.67 -24.50
CA ALA A 284 7.41 16.80 -24.79
C ALA A 284 6.95 17.52 -23.51
N LEU A 285 6.76 16.78 -22.41
CA LEU A 285 6.38 17.32 -21.10
C LEU A 285 7.55 18.03 -20.37
N GLY A 286 8.70 18.25 -21.02
CA GLY A 286 9.71 19.23 -20.59
C GLY A 286 9.20 20.68 -20.69
N ASP A 287 8.24 20.95 -21.60
CA ASP A 287 7.62 22.27 -21.73
C ASP A 287 6.63 22.54 -20.60
N LEU A 288 6.91 23.57 -19.79
CA LEU A 288 6.06 23.97 -18.66
C LEU A 288 4.65 24.36 -19.12
N ALA A 289 4.53 25.07 -20.26
CA ALA A 289 3.22 25.49 -20.77
C ALA A 289 2.34 24.28 -21.12
N LEU A 290 2.93 23.23 -21.71
CA LEU A 290 2.20 21.99 -21.99
C LEU A 290 1.76 21.29 -20.71
N ARG A 291 2.62 21.21 -19.68
CA ARG A 291 2.25 20.63 -18.37
C ARG A 291 1.13 21.41 -17.69
N GLN A 292 1.21 22.75 -17.68
CA GLN A 292 0.17 23.61 -17.11
C GLN A 292 -1.16 23.47 -17.85
N ALA A 293 -1.13 23.43 -19.18
CA ALA A 293 -2.32 23.20 -19.99
C ALA A 293 -2.94 21.83 -19.71
N LEU A 294 -2.11 20.79 -19.62
CA LEU A 294 -2.54 19.44 -19.28
C LEU A 294 -3.25 19.40 -17.92
N LEU A 295 -2.67 19.97 -16.87
CA LEU A 295 -3.27 19.98 -15.54
C LEU A 295 -4.61 20.73 -15.51
N ARG A 296 -4.71 21.87 -16.19
CA ARG A 296 -5.94 22.68 -16.26
C ARG A 296 -7.06 22.02 -17.06
N ALA A 297 -6.74 21.05 -17.91
CA ALA A 297 -7.74 20.28 -18.65
C ALA A 297 -8.44 19.22 -17.81
N LEU A 298 -7.89 18.78 -16.66
CA LEU A 298 -8.34 17.61 -15.91
C LEU A 298 -9.38 17.95 -14.83
N ASP A 299 -10.63 17.51 -15.00
CA ASP A 299 -11.69 17.64 -14.00
C ASP A 299 -11.60 16.53 -12.93
N LYS A 300 -10.59 16.66 -12.08
CA LYS A 300 -10.30 15.68 -11.01
C LYS A 300 -11.47 15.53 -10.02
N LYS A 301 -12.28 16.59 -9.84
CA LYS A 301 -13.47 16.56 -9.02
C LYS A 301 -14.53 15.64 -9.62
N ALA A 302 -14.83 15.78 -10.91
CA ALA A 302 -15.76 14.90 -11.60
C ALA A 302 -15.28 13.44 -11.59
N TYR A 303 -13.95 13.19 -11.67
CA TYR A 303 -13.42 11.83 -11.60
C TYR A 303 -13.70 11.16 -10.26
N THR A 304 -13.44 11.87 -9.16
CA THR A 304 -13.56 11.32 -7.81
C THR A 304 -15.01 11.25 -7.33
N GLU A 305 -15.80 12.30 -7.56
CA GLU A 305 -17.19 12.38 -7.06
C GLU A 305 -18.17 11.61 -7.94
N ASN A 306 -18.04 11.70 -9.29
CA ASN A 306 -19.01 11.12 -10.19
C ASN A 306 -18.59 9.74 -10.71
N LEU A 307 -17.35 9.61 -11.23
CA LEU A 307 -16.91 8.36 -11.85
C LEU A 307 -16.51 7.30 -10.82
N LEU A 308 -15.91 7.71 -9.70
CA LEU A 308 -15.55 6.83 -8.58
C LEU A 308 -16.57 6.87 -7.43
N GLY A 309 -17.74 7.51 -7.62
CA GLY A 309 -18.81 7.51 -6.63
C GLY A 309 -18.46 8.08 -5.26
N GLY A 310 -17.42 8.93 -5.16
CA GLY A 310 -16.92 9.49 -3.89
C GLY A 310 -15.88 8.61 -3.18
N ALA A 311 -15.38 7.56 -3.83
CA ALA A 311 -14.35 6.68 -3.27
C ALA A 311 -12.96 7.32 -3.17
N ALA A 312 -12.82 8.58 -3.54
CA ALA A 312 -11.57 9.33 -3.42
C ALA A 312 -11.82 10.82 -3.19
N THR A 313 -10.86 11.52 -2.60
CA THR A 313 -10.82 12.98 -2.53
C THR A 313 -10.03 13.52 -3.73
N PRO A 314 -10.47 14.62 -4.40
CA PRO A 314 -9.73 15.20 -5.53
C PRO A 314 -8.29 15.55 -5.17
N GLY A 315 -7.34 15.15 -6.02
CA GLY A 315 -5.92 15.39 -5.81
C GLY A 315 -5.49 16.79 -6.26
N LYS A 316 -4.62 17.45 -5.50
CA LYS A 316 -3.98 18.71 -5.89
C LYS A 316 -2.49 18.78 -5.54
N ALA A 317 -2.04 18.06 -4.53
CA ALA A 317 -0.72 18.17 -3.92
C ALA A 317 -0.07 16.80 -3.68
N PRO A 318 1.25 16.73 -3.44
CA PRO A 318 1.94 15.49 -3.11
C PRO A 318 1.36 14.75 -1.90
N ILE A 319 1.07 15.48 -0.81
CA ILE A 319 0.66 14.90 0.47
C ILE A 319 -0.85 14.94 0.60
N PRO A 320 -1.51 13.80 0.91
CA PRO A 320 -2.96 13.75 1.11
C PRO A 320 -3.40 14.56 2.34
N PRO A 321 -4.66 15.07 2.35
CA PRO A 321 -5.19 15.87 3.46
C PRO A 321 -5.34 15.10 4.77
N THR A 322 -5.15 13.79 4.76
CA THR A 322 -5.18 12.91 5.93
C THR A 322 -4.02 13.20 6.90
N LEU A 323 -2.89 13.70 6.38
CA LEU A 323 -1.76 14.14 7.20
C LEU A 323 -1.75 15.67 7.31
N ASP A 324 -1.42 16.17 8.49
CA ASP A 324 -1.40 17.62 8.78
C ASP A 324 -0.12 18.30 8.27
N PHE A 325 0.10 18.27 6.94
CA PHE A 325 1.18 18.99 6.27
C PHE A 325 0.68 20.11 5.36
N GLY A 326 -0.34 20.85 5.83
CA GLY A 326 -0.77 22.13 5.28
C GLY A 326 -1.56 22.04 3.98
N PHE A 327 -2.23 20.93 3.69
CA PHE A 327 -3.01 20.75 2.46
C PHE A 327 -3.95 21.94 2.17
N ASP A 328 -4.65 22.46 3.20
CA ASP A 328 -5.59 23.56 3.05
C ASP A 328 -4.91 24.94 2.78
N LYS A 329 -3.61 25.05 3.09
CA LYS A 329 -2.82 26.27 2.83
C LYS A 329 -2.28 26.35 1.41
N LEU A 330 -2.26 25.21 0.68
CA LEU A 330 -1.71 25.13 -0.67
C LEU A 330 -2.68 25.71 -1.69
N VAL A 331 -2.14 26.48 -2.64
CA VAL A 331 -2.88 27.12 -3.73
C VAL A 331 -2.66 26.35 -5.02
N ASP A 332 -3.73 25.86 -5.64
CA ASP A 332 -3.67 25.18 -6.93
C ASP A 332 -3.81 26.19 -8.09
N GLU A 333 -2.67 26.72 -8.54
CA GLU A 333 -2.58 27.61 -9.69
C GLU A 333 -3.02 26.93 -11.01
N ASN A 334 -2.98 25.59 -11.05
CA ASN A 334 -3.32 24.77 -12.21
C ASN A 334 -4.66 24.03 -12.05
N ALA A 335 -5.59 24.60 -11.27
CA ALA A 335 -6.94 24.09 -11.11
C ALA A 335 -7.70 23.98 -12.46
N TYR A 336 -8.67 23.06 -12.51
CA TYR A 336 -9.46 22.78 -13.71
C TYR A 336 -10.03 24.05 -14.36
N ASN A 337 -9.61 24.31 -15.56
CA ASN A 337 -10.06 25.40 -16.42
C ASN A 337 -9.70 25.09 -17.89
N PRO A 338 -10.52 24.35 -18.63
CA PRO A 338 -10.21 23.90 -19.99
C PRO A 338 -10.04 25.06 -21.00
N GLU A 339 -10.71 26.18 -20.81
CA GLU A 339 -10.52 27.35 -21.68
C GLU A 339 -9.14 27.97 -21.47
N SER A 340 -8.69 28.09 -20.20
CA SER A 340 -7.32 28.54 -19.91
C SER A 340 -6.28 27.55 -20.44
N SER A 341 -6.57 26.24 -20.44
CA SER A 341 -5.71 25.21 -21.06
C SER A 341 -5.49 25.52 -22.55
N LYS A 342 -6.57 25.74 -23.32
CA LYS A 342 -6.49 26.09 -24.75
C LYS A 342 -5.73 27.39 -24.99
N GLU A 343 -5.94 28.41 -24.14
CA GLU A 343 -5.22 29.69 -24.25
C GLU A 343 -3.71 29.51 -24.01
N ILE A 344 -3.31 28.72 -23.04
CA ILE A 344 -1.90 28.43 -22.76
C ILE A 344 -1.26 27.70 -23.93
N LEU A 345 -1.90 26.66 -24.47
CA LEU A 345 -1.42 25.94 -25.66
C LEU A 345 -1.23 26.89 -26.84
N ALA A 346 -2.23 27.72 -27.15
CA ALA A 346 -2.17 28.67 -28.27
C ALA A 346 -1.04 29.70 -28.10
N LYS A 347 -0.85 30.24 -26.88
CA LYS A 347 0.24 31.19 -26.57
C LYS A 347 1.62 30.55 -26.70
N ALA A 348 1.74 29.26 -26.33
CA ALA A 348 2.98 28.50 -26.44
C ALA A 348 3.25 27.99 -27.87
N GLY A 349 2.33 28.25 -28.82
CA GLY A 349 2.50 27.88 -30.23
C GLY A 349 1.98 26.51 -30.62
N TYR A 350 1.30 25.80 -29.72
CA TYR A 350 0.59 24.53 -30.03
C TYR A 350 -0.67 24.87 -30.83
N LYS A 351 -0.84 24.27 -32.02
CA LYS A 351 -1.96 24.59 -32.93
C LYS A 351 -2.31 23.33 -33.73
N ASP A 352 -3.60 23.12 -33.95
CA ASP A 352 -4.11 22.15 -34.91
C ASP A 352 -3.88 22.72 -36.32
N VAL A 353 -2.88 22.22 -37.04
CA VAL A 353 -2.51 22.71 -38.37
C VAL A 353 -3.01 21.81 -39.50
N ASP A 354 -3.30 20.54 -39.24
CA ASP A 354 -3.82 19.61 -40.26
C ASP A 354 -5.35 19.41 -40.18
N GLY A 355 -5.99 19.91 -39.12
CA GLY A 355 -7.45 19.91 -38.94
C GLY A 355 -7.99 18.56 -38.39
N ASP A 356 -7.12 17.73 -37.77
CA ASP A 356 -7.51 16.45 -37.20
C ASP A 356 -8.12 16.54 -35.78
N GLY A 357 -8.11 17.77 -35.21
CA GLY A 357 -8.66 18.07 -33.88
C GLY A 357 -7.62 17.99 -32.77
N PHE A 358 -6.36 17.71 -33.08
CA PHE A 358 -5.25 17.70 -32.15
C PHE A 358 -4.21 18.76 -32.49
N VAL A 359 -3.55 19.26 -31.45
CA VAL A 359 -2.53 20.32 -31.67
C VAL A 359 -1.17 19.68 -31.97
N GLU A 360 -0.43 20.27 -32.91
CA GLU A 360 0.98 20.02 -33.13
C GLU A 360 1.83 20.87 -32.18
N LYS A 361 3.08 20.42 -31.99
CA LYS A 361 4.12 21.19 -31.30
C LYS A 361 4.49 22.45 -32.05
N PRO A 362 5.14 23.43 -31.38
CA PRO A 362 5.56 24.68 -32.03
C PRO A 362 6.48 24.49 -33.26
N ASP A 363 7.18 23.35 -33.35
CA ASP A 363 8.02 22.99 -34.50
C ASP A 363 7.25 22.31 -35.64
N GLY A 364 5.93 22.16 -35.51
CA GLY A 364 5.04 21.50 -36.46
C GLY A 364 5.02 19.98 -36.41
N SER A 365 5.75 19.35 -35.48
CA SER A 365 5.69 17.89 -35.28
C SER A 365 4.47 17.50 -34.48
N LYS A 366 3.95 16.29 -34.73
CA LYS A 366 2.78 15.77 -33.97
C LYS A 366 3.04 15.70 -32.48
N LEU A 367 2.04 16.13 -31.70
CA LEU A 367 2.00 15.92 -30.26
C LEU A 367 1.18 14.68 -29.95
N GLU A 368 1.84 13.64 -29.52
CA GLU A 368 1.21 12.39 -29.12
C GLU A 368 1.86 11.89 -27.83
N LEU A 369 1.07 11.75 -26.77
CA LEU A 369 1.54 11.38 -25.44
C LEU A 369 1.14 9.94 -25.11
N ASN A 370 2.09 9.11 -24.67
CA ASN A 370 1.82 7.76 -24.18
C ASN A 370 1.55 7.79 -22.69
N PHE A 371 0.34 7.42 -22.28
CA PHE A 371 -0.05 7.29 -20.89
C PHE A 371 -0.09 5.83 -20.50
N VAL A 372 0.87 5.42 -19.68
CA VAL A 372 1.04 4.03 -19.23
C VAL A 372 0.27 3.80 -17.93
N ILE A 373 -0.55 2.76 -17.91
CA ILE A 373 -1.33 2.31 -16.76
C ILE A 373 -1.13 0.80 -16.54
N TYR A 374 -1.37 0.32 -15.31
CA TYR A 374 -1.28 -1.10 -14.99
C TYR A 374 -2.62 -1.68 -14.50
N THR A 375 -2.78 -3.00 -14.59
CA THR A 375 -4.08 -3.68 -14.50
C THR A 375 -4.53 -4.06 -13.09
N SER A 376 -3.65 -4.01 -12.07
CA SER A 376 -3.96 -4.54 -10.73
C SER A 376 -4.99 -3.72 -9.94
N ARG A 377 -5.37 -2.54 -10.46
CA ARG A 377 -6.33 -1.63 -9.85
C ARG A 377 -7.24 -1.00 -10.90
N GLU A 378 -8.53 -1.20 -10.77
CA GLU A 378 -9.51 -0.73 -11.76
C GLU A 378 -9.69 0.79 -11.77
N GLU A 379 -9.57 1.45 -10.62
CA GLU A 379 -9.66 2.91 -10.49
C GLU A 379 -8.63 3.64 -11.38
N LEU A 380 -7.47 3.05 -11.62
CA LEU A 380 -6.44 3.64 -12.49
C LEU A 380 -6.91 3.77 -13.92
N LYS A 381 -7.69 2.80 -14.40
CA LYS A 381 -8.29 2.84 -15.72
C LYS A 381 -9.34 3.95 -15.82
N VAL A 382 -10.13 4.15 -14.77
CA VAL A 382 -11.14 5.23 -14.71
C VAL A 382 -10.46 6.59 -14.82
N TYR A 383 -9.44 6.84 -14.00
CA TYR A 383 -8.67 8.09 -14.06
C TYR A 383 -8.05 8.32 -15.45
N ALA A 384 -7.42 7.31 -16.02
CA ALA A 384 -6.72 7.44 -17.29
C ALA A 384 -7.68 7.70 -18.46
N GLN A 385 -8.82 7.00 -18.52
CA GLN A 385 -9.82 7.20 -19.57
C GLN A 385 -10.50 8.58 -19.46
N ALA A 386 -10.82 9.02 -18.25
CA ALA A 386 -11.38 10.35 -18.02
C ALA A 386 -10.38 11.45 -18.39
N ALA A 387 -9.10 11.29 -18.03
CA ALA A 387 -8.05 12.20 -18.41
C ALA A 387 -7.86 12.25 -19.94
N GLN A 388 -7.84 11.10 -20.62
CA GLN A 388 -7.76 11.04 -22.09
C GLN A 388 -8.91 11.82 -22.75
N ALA A 389 -10.14 11.67 -22.25
CA ALA A 389 -11.30 12.39 -22.76
C ALA A 389 -11.14 13.91 -22.59
N ASN A 390 -10.80 14.37 -21.39
CA ASN A 390 -10.59 15.79 -21.12
C ASN A 390 -9.43 16.40 -21.92
N LEU A 391 -8.33 15.67 -22.09
CA LEU A 391 -7.18 16.12 -22.87
C LEU A 391 -7.53 16.23 -24.36
N LYS A 392 -8.33 15.30 -24.88
CA LYS A 392 -8.88 15.40 -26.24
C LYS A 392 -9.73 16.67 -26.45
N ASP A 393 -10.55 17.07 -25.47
CA ASP A 393 -11.40 18.26 -25.56
C ASP A 393 -10.61 19.57 -25.68
N VAL A 394 -9.34 19.55 -25.28
CA VAL A 394 -8.41 20.69 -25.45
C VAL A 394 -7.38 20.47 -26.56
N GLY A 395 -7.53 19.40 -27.35
CA GLY A 395 -6.68 19.09 -28.50
C GLY A 395 -5.37 18.36 -28.18
N ILE A 396 -5.20 17.80 -26.98
CA ILE A 396 -4.01 16.99 -26.63
C ILE A 396 -4.30 15.52 -26.93
N ASN A 397 -3.52 14.90 -27.83
CA ASN A 397 -3.63 13.49 -28.16
C ASN A 397 -2.92 12.61 -27.15
N VAL A 398 -3.64 11.65 -26.55
CA VAL A 398 -3.12 10.71 -25.55
C VAL A 398 -3.46 9.27 -25.90
N ASN A 399 -2.44 8.42 -25.98
CA ASN A 399 -2.56 7.00 -26.18
C ASN A 399 -2.45 6.24 -24.86
N LEU A 400 -3.51 5.54 -24.45
CA LEU A 400 -3.47 4.69 -23.25
C LEU A 400 -2.77 3.37 -23.55
N LYS A 401 -1.75 3.04 -22.72
CA LYS A 401 -1.05 1.76 -22.74
C LYS A 401 -1.27 1.02 -21.44
N THR A 402 -2.04 -0.08 -21.49
CA THR A 402 -2.28 -0.92 -20.33
C THR A 402 -1.28 -2.07 -20.31
N VAL A 403 -0.51 -2.20 -19.24
CA VAL A 403 0.58 -3.18 -19.10
C VAL A 403 0.48 -3.95 -17.78
N SER A 404 1.28 -5.02 -17.62
CA SER A 404 1.47 -5.65 -16.31
C SER A 404 2.27 -4.74 -15.37
N TYR A 405 2.24 -5.01 -14.07
CA TYR A 405 3.01 -4.22 -13.10
C TYR A 405 4.52 -4.33 -13.34
N GLU A 406 5.02 -5.50 -13.69
CA GLU A 406 6.44 -5.72 -14.02
C GLU A 406 6.86 -4.89 -15.25
N THR A 407 6.05 -4.91 -16.32
CA THR A 407 6.29 -4.10 -17.51
C THR A 407 6.24 -2.61 -17.20
N LEU A 408 5.34 -2.18 -16.29
CA LEU A 408 5.28 -0.79 -15.84
C LEU A 408 6.60 -0.37 -15.17
N LEU A 409 7.17 -1.22 -14.29
CA LEU A 409 8.44 -0.96 -13.64
C LEU A 409 9.58 -0.81 -14.66
N ASP A 410 9.65 -1.71 -15.66
CA ASP A 410 10.64 -1.63 -16.74
C ASP A 410 10.49 -0.34 -17.56
N MET A 411 9.25 0.05 -17.88
CA MET A 411 8.97 1.30 -18.60
C MET A 411 9.30 2.55 -17.77
N ARG A 412 9.04 2.51 -16.47
CA ARG A 412 9.44 3.57 -15.53
C ARG A 412 10.96 3.71 -15.49
N ASP A 413 11.68 2.62 -15.24
CA ASP A 413 13.14 2.63 -15.04
C ASP A 413 13.89 2.98 -16.33
N SER A 414 13.33 2.59 -17.49
CA SER A 414 13.83 3.00 -18.82
C SER A 414 13.32 4.36 -19.29
N ARG A 415 12.42 5.03 -18.53
CA ARG A 415 11.75 6.29 -18.88
C ARG A 415 10.98 6.24 -20.21
N ASN A 416 10.47 5.09 -20.58
CA ASN A 416 9.72 4.87 -21.81
C ASN A 416 8.22 5.18 -21.64
N PHE A 417 7.90 6.42 -21.29
CA PHE A 417 6.54 6.93 -21.10
C PHE A 417 6.55 8.46 -21.26
N ASP A 418 5.39 9.05 -21.52
CA ASP A 418 5.15 10.48 -21.34
C ASP A 418 4.40 10.73 -20.02
N LEU A 419 3.32 9.96 -19.78
CA LEU A 419 2.60 9.89 -18.51
C LEU A 419 2.66 8.46 -17.98
N LEU A 420 2.93 8.28 -16.69
CA LEU A 420 2.92 6.97 -16.04
C LEU A 420 2.16 7.04 -14.74
N ILE A 421 1.05 6.31 -14.64
CA ILE A 421 0.23 6.32 -13.43
C ILE A 421 0.91 5.54 -12.30
N TRP A 422 0.78 6.07 -11.10
CA TRP A 422 1.31 5.48 -9.88
C TRP A 422 0.27 5.54 -8.77
N ASN A 423 0.16 4.45 -8.01
CA ASN A 423 -0.71 4.41 -6.83
C ASN A 423 0.11 3.87 -5.65
N VAL A 424 0.29 4.70 -4.64
CA VAL A 424 1.19 4.42 -3.52
C VAL A 424 0.60 4.92 -2.21
N LEU A 425 1.02 4.33 -1.11
CA LEU A 425 0.81 4.90 0.21
C LEU A 425 1.82 6.05 0.38
N ALA A 426 1.36 7.28 0.18
CA ALA A 426 2.18 8.48 0.32
C ALA A 426 2.57 8.67 1.79
N ALA A 427 3.81 9.09 2.04
CA ALA A 427 4.30 9.33 3.40
C ALA A 427 4.07 8.14 4.36
N ASN A 428 4.45 6.93 3.92
CA ASN A 428 4.29 5.69 4.67
C ASN A 428 5.06 5.64 6.02
N THR A 429 5.91 6.61 6.27
CA THR A 429 6.57 6.85 7.56
C THR A 429 5.81 7.81 8.48
N GLY A 430 4.58 8.24 8.13
CA GLY A 430 3.86 9.30 8.84
C GLY A 430 4.44 10.70 8.65
N ASP A 431 5.61 10.79 8.02
CA ASP A 431 6.29 12.04 7.66
C ASP A 431 6.55 12.07 6.15
N PRO A 432 6.36 13.19 5.47
CA PRO A 432 6.47 13.26 4.02
C PRO A 432 7.90 13.30 3.48
N GLU A 433 8.92 13.48 4.29
CA GLU A 433 10.31 13.73 3.87
C GLU A 433 10.79 12.68 2.88
N LYS A 434 10.75 11.38 3.26
CA LYS A 434 11.18 10.29 2.39
C LYS A 434 10.41 10.27 1.06
N TYR A 435 9.08 10.42 1.11
CA TYR A 435 8.22 10.39 -0.06
C TYR A 435 8.50 11.58 -1.00
N LEU A 436 8.72 12.78 -0.44
CA LEU A 436 9.06 13.98 -1.21
C LEU A 436 10.46 13.84 -1.83
N TYR A 437 11.44 13.38 -1.07
CA TYR A 437 12.80 13.15 -1.55
C TYR A 437 12.83 12.13 -2.71
N GLU A 438 12.23 10.95 -2.52
CA GLU A 438 12.24 9.90 -3.53
C GLU A 438 11.67 10.35 -4.88
N ASN A 439 10.63 11.17 -4.89
CA ASN A 439 9.90 11.51 -6.10
C ASN A 439 10.32 12.85 -6.74
N TRP A 440 10.84 13.81 -5.96
CA TRP A 440 11.09 15.17 -6.45
C TRP A 440 12.49 15.72 -6.19
N ASP A 441 13.37 15.04 -5.47
CA ASP A 441 14.78 15.43 -5.38
C ASP A 441 15.48 15.12 -6.72
N SER A 442 16.28 16.08 -7.22
CA SER A 442 16.97 15.97 -8.52
C SER A 442 17.99 14.83 -8.55
N SER A 443 18.57 14.47 -7.40
CA SER A 443 19.58 13.42 -7.26
C SER A 443 19.00 12.04 -7.00
N SER A 444 17.69 11.96 -6.69
CA SER A 444 17.03 10.70 -6.37
C SER A 444 16.94 9.77 -7.58
N ALA A 445 17.42 8.54 -7.41
CA ALA A 445 17.30 7.51 -8.43
C ALA A 445 15.83 7.12 -8.73
N SER A 446 14.91 7.41 -7.80
CA SER A 446 13.47 7.16 -7.95
C SER A 446 12.74 8.29 -8.68
N ASN A 447 13.36 9.46 -8.87
CA ASN A 447 12.81 10.57 -9.66
C ASN A 447 12.86 10.27 -11.17
N GLN A 448 12.02 9.36 -11.62
CA GLN A 448 11.99 8.92 -13.02
C GLN A 448 11.34 9.95 -13.96
N ALA A 449 10.56 10.90 -13.42
CA ALA A 449 10.00 12.01 -14.18
C ALA A 449 11.07 12.99 -14.68
N GLY A 450 12.25 13.01 -14.08
CA GLY A 450 13.32 13.94 -14.41
C GLY A 450 13.05 15.37 -13.95
N TYR A 451 12.19 15.55 -12.93
CA TYR A 451 11.95 16.84 -12.29
C TYR A 451 13.23 17.40 -11.69
N LYS A 452 13.44 18.71 -11.84
CA LYS A 452 14.59 19.42 -11.28
C LYS A 452 14.17 20.82 -10.83
N ASN A 453 14.46 21.11 -9.56
CA ASN A 453 14.31 22.44 -8.99
C ASN A 453 15.29 22.57 -7.81
N GLU A 454 16.35 23.36 -7.98
CA GLU A 454 17.40 23.56 -6.97
C GLU A 454 16.84 24.03 -5.62
N LYS A 455 15.76 24.82 -5.65
CA LYS A 455 15.13 25.29 -4.40
C LYS A 455 14.42 24.16 -3.65
N VAL A 456 13.79 23.23 -4.38
CA VAL A 456 13.18 22.02 -3.80
C VAL A 456 14.26 21.14 -3.20
N ASP A 457 15.37 20.92 -3.90
CA ASP A 457 16.50 20.13 -3.42
C ASP A 457 17.06 20.72 -2.10
N GLU A 458 17.30 22.05 -2.06
CA GLU A 458 17.75 22.74 -0.84
C GLU A 458 16.77 22.59 0.35
N LEU A 459 15.46 22.63 0.08
CA LEU A 459 14.44 22.50 1.11
C LEU A 459 14.32 21.06 1.60
N LEU A 460 14.48 20.08 0.73
CA LEU A 460 14.53 18.66 1.07
C LEU A 460 15.73 18.34 1.94
N ASP A 461 16.92 18.90 1.62
CA ASP A 461 18.11 18.77 2.46
C ASP A 461 17.89 19.34 3.88
N LYS A 462 17.18 20.48 3.98
CA LYS A 462 16.82 21.06 5.29
C LYS A 462 15.80 20.22 6.03
N LEU A 463 14.78 19.70 5.32
CA LEU A 463 13.74 18.85 5.91
C LEU A 463 14.32 17.58 6.51
N ASN A 464 15.30 16.97 5.84
CA ASN A 464 15.95 15.73 6.29
C ASN A 464 16.62 15.86 7.67
N VAL A 465 17.17 17.05 7.99
CA VAL A 465 17.89 17.29 9.25
C VAL A 465 17.12 18.15 10.26
N GLU A 466 15.88 18.54 9.96
CA GLU A 466 15.05 19.33 10.88
C GLU A 466 14.29 18.42 11.84
N PHE A 467 14.44 18.64 13.16
CA PHE A 467 13.80 17.84 14.21
C PHE A 467 12.55 18.51 14.80
N ASN A 468 12.36 19.81 14.55
CA ASN A 468 11.18 20.51 15.06
C ASN A 468 9.96 20.25 14.17
N PRO A 469 8.86 19.67 14.68
CA PRO A 469 7.70 19.30 13.87
C PRO A 469 7.06 20.47 13.12
N GLU A 470 6.93 21.64 13.74
CA GLU A 470 6.33 22.82 13.09
C GLU A 470 7.19 23.31 11.92
N LYS A 471 8.51 23.35 12.09
CA LYS A 471 9.41 23.73 11.01
C LYS A 471 9.42 22.69 9.88
N ARG A 472 9.33 21.40 10.20
CA ARG A 472 9.16 20.34 9.20
C ARG A 472 7.90 20.56 8.38
N LYS A 473 6.79 20.89 9.04
CA LYS A 473 5.52 21.21 8.39
C LYS A 473 5.65 22.42 7.46
N ASP A 474 6.28 23.50 7.91
CA ASP A 474 6.48 24.70 7.10
C ASP A 474 7.35 24.39 5.87
N LEU A 475 8.44 23.64 6.01
CA LEU A 475 9.28 23.20 4.91
C LEU A 475 8.49 22.33 3.91
N ALA A 476 7.71 21.37 4.41
CA ALA A 476 6.89 20.50 3.56
C ALA A 476 5.83 21.29 2.78
N ILE A 477 5.23 22.33 3.36
CA ILE A 477 4.28 23.21 2.67
C ILE A 477 5.00 23.96 1.52
N GLU A 478 6.18 24.53 1.78
CA GLU A 478 6.95 25.26 0.76
C GLU A 478 7.36 24.34 -0.39
N ILE A 479 7.85 23.12 -0.08
CA ILE A 479 8.21 22.09 -1.07
C ILE A 479 7.01 21.72 -1.94
N GLN A 480 5.88 21.40 -1.32
CA GLN A 480 4.66 21.03 -2.05
C GLN A 480 4.19 22.14 -2.99
N GLN A 481 4.20 23.39 -2.50
CA GLN A 481 3.77 24.53 -3.31
C GLN A 481 4.66 24.73 -4.55
N LEU A 482 5.98 24.56 -4.42
CA LEU A 482 6.91 24.62 -5.55
C LEU A 482 6.64 23.52 -6.58
N ILE A 483 6.48 22.28 -6.13
CA ILE A 483 6.15 21.13 -7.00
C ILE A 483 4.85 21.39 -7.78
N MET A 484 3.84 21.96 -7.13
CA MET A 484 2.57 22.30 -7.75
C MET A 484 2.71 23.46 -8.77
N ASN A 485 3.46 24.51 -8.42
CA ASN A 485 3.71 25.67 -9.31
C ASN A 485 4.47 25.26 -10.56
N ASP A 486 5.41 24.34 -10.44
CA ASP A 486 6.19 23.77 -11.55
C ASP A 486 5.37 22.78 -12.40
N ALA A 487 4.10 22.55 -12.05
CA ALA A 487 3.25 21.58 -12.73
C ALA A 487 3.96 20.23 -12.89
N ALA A 488 4.64 19.74 -11.83
CA ALA A 488 5.58 18.62 -11.94
C ALA A 488 4.89 17.26 -12.08
N THR A 489 3.65 17.11 -11.58
CA THR A 489 2.95 15.84 -11.44
C THR A 489 1.44 16.03 -11.53
N VAL A 490 0.74 15.08 -12.12
CA VAL A 490 -0.74 15.02 -12.09
C VAL A 490 -1.15 14.30 -10.79
N PHE A 491 -1.71 14.99 -9.82
CA PHE A 491 -2.33 14.37 -8.65
C PHE A 491 -3.81 14.13 -8.95
N PHE A 492 -4.22 12.88 -9.14
CA PHE A 492 -5.59 12.52 -9.49
C PHE A 492 -6.52 12.51 -8.28
N GLY A 493 -6.16 11.77 -7.25
CA GLY A 493 -6.99 11.61 -6.05
C GLY A 493 -6.30 10.89 -4.91
N TYR A 494 -6.93 10.99 -3.72
CA TYR A 494 -6.54 10.29 -2.50
C TYR A 494 -7.65 9.32 -2.14
N GLU A 495 -7.30 8.04 -2.06
CA GLU A 495 -8.26 6.95 -1.98
C GLU A 495 -8.92 6.88 -0.59
N THR A 496 -10.21 6.56 -0.58
CA THR A 496 -10.92 6.13 0.63
C THR A 496 -10.89 4.61 0.69
N THR A 497 -10.45 4.05 1.80
CA THR A 497 -10.46 2.61 2.06
C THR A 497 -11.74 2.24 2.80
N PHE A 498 -12.35 1.13 2.41
CA PHE A 498 -13.58 0.62 3.01
C PHE A 498 -13.33 -0.72 3.68
N LEU A 499 -13.85 -0.87 4.89
CA LEU A 499 -13.85 -2.11 5.65
C LEU A 499 -15.29 -2.52 5.95
N TYR A 500 -15.68 -3.66 5.46
CA TYR A 500 -17.00 -4.23 5.66
C TYR A 500 -16.91 -5.38 6.68
N SER A 501 -17.70 -5.33 7.73
CA SER A 501 -17.70 -6.37 8.75
C SER A 501 -19.10 -6.69 9.24
N ASN A 502 -19.33 -7.95 9.65
CA ASN A 502 -20.50 -8.28 10.42
C ASN A 502 -20.48 -7.54 11.77
N LYS A 503 -21.62 -7.03 12.24
CA LYS A 503 -21.73 -6.31 13.52
C LYS A 503 -21.35 -7.14 14.75
N LYS A 504 -21.30 -8.46 14.63
CA LYS A 504 -20.76 -9.35 15.68
C LYS A 504 -19.26 -9.18 15.87
N VAL A 505 -18.52 -8.68 14.86
CA VAL A 505 -17.09 -8.37 14.97
C VAL A 505 -16.96 -7.01 15.65
N GLN A 506 -16.37 -7.00 16.82
CA GLN A 506 -16.21 -5.81 17.66
C GLN A 506 -14.75 -5.36 17.73
N ASN A 507 -14.53 -4.08 17.99
CA ASN A 507 -13.22 -3.46 18.15
C ASN A 507 -12.29 -3.57 16.94
N LEU A 508 -12.85 -3.89 15.77
CA LEU A 508 -12.10 -3.86 14.52
C LEU A 508 -11.95 -2.39 14.08
N LYS A 509 -10.70 -1.93 13.91
CA LYS A 509 -10.36 -0.56 13.55
C LYS A 509 -9.60 -0.50 12.24
N MET A 510 -9.71 0.61 11.54
CA MET A 510 -8.86 0.96 10.41
C MET A 510 -7.78 1.94 10.85
N PHE A 511 -6.58 1.81 10.26
CA PHE A 511 -5.43 2.67 10.53
C PHE A 511 -4.99 3.35 9.23
N PRO A 512 -4.63 4.65 9.24
CA PRO A 512 -4.21 5.37 8.04
C PRO A 512 -3.03 4.74 7.32
N MET A 513 -2.11 4.13 8.08
CA MET A 513 -0.93 3.45 7.55
C MET A 513 -1.20 2.08 6.94
N ASP A 514 -2.41 1.52 7.12
CA ASP A 514 -2.80 0.19 6.62
C ASP A 514 -1.84 -0.95 7.04
N TYR A 515 -1.13 -0.78 8.18
CA TYR A 515 -0.18 -1.75 8.71
C TYR A 515 -0.81 -2.73 9.70
N TYR A 516 -1.97 -2.40 10.28
CA TYR A 516 -2.58 -3.15 11.36
C TYR A 516 -4.04 -3.48 11.02
N TRP A 517 -4.34 -4.76 10.82
CA TRP A 517 -5.71 -5.23 10.59
C TRP A 517 -6.24 -6.00 11.79
N LEU A 518 -5.43 -6.92 12.33
CA LEU A 518 -5.80 -7.73 13.47
C LEU A 518 -5.02 -7.28 14.69
N THR A 519 -5.73 -6.75 15.70
CA THR A 519 -5.18 -6.38 16.99
C THR A 519 -5.67 -7.32 18.09
N LYS A 520 -5.06 -7.24 19.27
CA LYS A 520 -5.49 -8.04 20.45
C LYS A 520 -6.94 -7.78 20.89
N ASP A 521 -7.47 -6.60 20.55
CA ASP A 521 -8.76 -6.13 21.06
C ASP A 521 -9.95 -6.59 20.22
N VAL A 522 -9.71 -7.15 19.03
CA VAL A 522 -10.78 -7.66 18.17
C VAL A 522 -11.45 -8.86 18.82
N THR A 523 -12.78 -8.83 18.87
CA THR A 523 -13.61 -9.91 19.45
C THR A 523 -14.79 -10.22 18.54
N VAL A 524 -15.45 -11.35 18.77
CA VAL A 524 -16.71 -11.73 18.14
C VAL A 524 -17.75 -12.00 19.24
N THR A 525 -18.90 -11.35 19.15
CA THR A 525 -20.05 -11.57 20.04
C THR A 525 -20.95 -12.67 19.51
N GLU A 526 -21.83 -13.21 20.39
CA GLU A 526 -22.84 -14.22 20.03
C GLU A 526 -23.89 -13.74 19.02
#